data_59cb611d221012808eacbbab2a7185af
#
_entry.id   59cb611d221012808eacbbab2a7185af
#
_cell.length_a   1.000
_cell.length_b   1.000
_cell.length_c   1.000
_cell.angle_alpha   90.00
_cell.angle_beta   90.00
_cell.angle_gamma   90.00
#
_symmetry.space_group_name_H-M   'P 1'
#
loop_
_entity.id
_entity.type
_entity.pdbx_description
1 polymer ?
#
loop_
_entity_poly.entity_id
_entity_poly.type
_entity_poly.pdbx_seq_one_letter_code
_entity_poly.pdbx_strand_id
1 'polypeptide(L)'
;MDAGVLLLHGLFEHKGRHQINSDWFENLNILPHSIDLPGHGIESKTKGHIDSWDENNEALKIGFQNLNNHNKKIVFGHSYGALIATYGVINQIVKPDYLILSAPLFKDNYPKFIRSLSKPLGNIAPKLRTISPITKRNLSTDRDVVLDYFRDPLVFRTFSF
;
A
#
# COMPACT_ATOMS: atom_id res chain seq x y z
N MET A 1 6.62 -9.53 -22.68
CA MET A 1 7.48 -8.54 -21.98
C MET A 1 8.44 -9.29 -21.08
N ASP A 2 9.72 -8.92 -21.11
CA ASP A 2 10.78 -9.64 -20.39
C ASP A 2 10.86 -9.26 -18.88
N ALA A 3 10.26 -8.13 -18.53
CA ALA A 3 10.18 -7.63 -17.17
C ALA A 3 8.73 -7.43 -16.73
N GLY A 4 8.47 -7.71 -15.44
CA GLY A 4 7.20 -7.42 -14.79
C GLY A 4 7.40 -6.60 -13.51
N VAL A 5 6.42 -5.77 -13.16
CA VAL A 5 6.42 -4.97 -11.95
C VAL A 5 5.16 -5.23 -11.14
N LEU A 6 5.33 -5.52 -9.84
CA LEU A 6 4.25 -5.52 -8.87
C LEU A 6 4.13 -4.12 -8.25
N LEU A 7 2.95 -3.52 -8.36
CA LEU A 7 2.62 -2.20 -7.82
C LEU A 7 1.82 -2.34 -6.52
N LEU A 8 2.33 -1.75 -5.44
CA LEU A 8 1.72 -1.72 -4.11
C LEU A 8 1.37 -0.29 -3.74
N HIS A 9 0.09 -0.02 -3.57
CA HIS A 9 -0.45 1.30 -3.24
C HIS A 9 -0.22 1.74 -1.78
N GLY A 10 -0.53 2.98 -1.46
CA GLY A 10 -0.42 3.55 -0.12
C GLY A 10 -1.59 3.21 0.80
N LEU A 11 -1.47 3.59 2.07
CA LEU A 11 -2.54 3.47 3.05
C LEU A 11 -3.71 4.39 2.66
N PHE A 12 -4.94 3.92 2.87
CA PHE A 12 -6.21 4.61 2.59
C PHE A 12 -6.64 4.71 1.13
N GLU A 13 -5.82 4.27 0.18
CA GLU A 13 -6.13 4.30 -1.24
C GLU A 13 -6.34 2.88 -1.81
N HIS A 14 -6.21 2.69 -3.11
CA HIS A 14 -6.39 1.41 -3.80
C HIS A 14 -5.57 1.37 -5.09
N LYS A 15 -5.42 0.17 -5.68
CA LYS A 15 -4.62 -0.06 -6.89
C LYS A 15 -4.97 0.86 -8.07
N GLY A 16 -6.25 1.19 -8.26
CA GLY A 16 -6.70 2.03 -9.36
C GLY A 16 -6.11 3.45 -9.36
N ARG A 17 -5.65 3.95 -8.21
CA ARG A 17 -4.98 5.26 -8.13
C ARG A 17 -3.56 5.26 -8.69
N HIS A 18 -3.01 4.09 -8.97
CA HIS A 18 -1.69 3.92 -9.57
C HIS A 18 -1.72 3.64 -11.08
N GLN A 19 -2.85 3.92 -11.75
CA GLN A 19 -2.98 3.70 -13.19
C GLN A 19 -1.89 4.45 -13.98
N ILE A 20 -1.60 5.68 -13.62
CA ILE A 20 -0.53 6.47 -14.27
C ILE A 20 0.86 5.79 -14.15
N ASN A 21 1.13 5.12 -13.04
CA ASN A 21 2.36 4.36 -12.87
C ASN A 21 2.34 3.09 -13.73
N SER A 22 1.18 2.43 -13.82
CA SER A 22 1.00 1.27 -14.70
C SER A 22 1.26 1.64 -16.16
N ASP A 23 0.63 2.70 -16.65
CA ASP A 23 0.80 3.20 -18.02
C ASP A 23 2.27 3.58 -18.29
N TRP A 24 2.93 4.18 -17.30
CA TRP A 24 4.35 4.54 -17.42
C TRP A 24 5.25 3.30 -17.56
N PHE A 25 5.03 2.25 -16.76
CA PHE A 25 5.78 1.00 -16.89
C PHE A 25 5.47 0.29 -18.20
N GLU A 26 4.20 0.27 -18.66
CA GLU A 26 3.83 -0.31 -19.96
C GLU A 26 4.55 0.38 -21.11
N ASN A 27 4.68 1.72 -21.09
CA ASN A 27 5.43 2.48 -22.09
C ASN A 27 6.93 2.14 -22.10
N LEU A 28 7.46 1.57 -21.02
CA LEU A 28 8.83 1.04 -20.93
C LEU A 28 8.91 -0.46 -21.27
N ASN A 29 7.84 -1.06 -21.79
CA ASN A 29 7.74 -2.50 -22.06
C ASN A 29 7.91 -3.38 -20.80
N ILE A 30 7.50 -2.88 -19.63
CA ILE A 30 7.45 -3.59 -18.35
C ILE A 30 5.99 -3.87 -18.02
N LEU A 31 5.60 -5.14 -17.83
CA LEU A 31 4.20 -5.51 -17.57
C LEU A 31 3.82 -5.19 -16.10
N PRO A 32 2.86 -4.27 -15.85
CA PRO A 32 2.43 -3.96 -14.51
C PRO A 32 1.40 -4.95 -13.99
N HIS A 33 1.53 -5.31 -12.72
CA HIS A 33 0.56 -6.06 -11.92
C HIS A 33 0.23 -5.26 -10.67
N SER A 34 -0.98 -4.75 -10.57
CA SER A 34 -1.44 -3.97 -9.40
C SER A 34 -2.36 -4.81 -8.55
N ILE A 35 -2.15 -4.79 -7.23
CA ILE A 35 -3.04 -5.47 -6.27
C ILE A 35 -3.62 -4.47 -5.29
N ASP A 36 -4.83 -4.75 -4.78
CA ASP A 36 -5.33 -4.10 -3.59
C ASP A 36 -4.75 -4.80 -2.35
N LEU A 37 -4.20 -4.00 -1.44
CA LEU A 37 -3.67 -4.50 -0.16
C LEU A 37 -4.83 -4.90 0.77
N PRO A 38 -4.62 -5.81 1.74
CA PRO A 38 -5.62 -6.17 2.72
C PRO A 38 -6.25 -4.95 3.40
N GLY A 39 -7.55 -4.99 3.60
CA GLY A 39 -8.29 -3.85 4.13
C GLY A 39 -8.55 -2.71 3.13
N HIS A 40 -8.20 -2.87 1.85
CA HIS A 40 -8.32 -1.83 0.81
C HIS A 40 -9.09 -2.32 -0.42
N GLY A 41 -9.42 -1.37 -1.32
CA GLY A 41 -10.06 -1.67 -2.59
C GLY A 41 -11.52 -2.10 -2.45
N ILE A 42 -12.11 -2.57 -3.57
CA ILE A 42 -13.54 -2.89 -3.65
C ILE A 42 -13.89 -4.21 -2.94
N GLU A 43 -12.98 -5.16 -2.93
CA GLU A 43 -13.20 -6.49 -2.35
C GLU A 43 -13.13 -6.50 -0.81
N SER A 44 -12.58 -5.44 -0.20
CA SER A 44 -12.46 -5.38 1.25
C SER A 44 -13.81 -5.18 1.93
N LYS A 45 -14.21 -6.13 2.77
CA LYS A 45 -15.44 -6.05 3.59
C LYS A 45 -15.32 -5.00 4.70
N THR A 46 -14.12 -4.82 5.24
CA THR A 46 -13.87 -3.86 6.32
C THR A 46 -12.67 -3.00 5.96
N LYS A 47 -12.93 -1.83 5.36
CA LYS A 47 -11.86 -0.93 4.93
C LYS A 47 -11.03 -0.44 6.11
N GLY A 48 -9.71 -0.44 5.93
CA GLY A 48 -8.75 0.02 6.93
C GLY A 48 -8.61 -0.90 8.14
N HIS A 49 -8.92 -2.19 7.99
CA HIS A 49 -8.73 -3.21 9.02
C HIS A 49 -8.01 -4.42 8.44
N ILE A 50 -7.05 -4.92 9.16
CA ILE A 50 -6.40 -6.22 8.98
C ILE A 50 -6.35 -6.92 10.33
N ASP A 51 -6.54 -8.23 10.35
CA ASP A 51 -6.47 -9.01 11.60
C ASP A 51 -5.02 -9.27 12.03
N SER A 52 -4.09 -9.31 11.08
CA SER A 52 -2.66 -9.45 11.34
C SER A 52 -1.79 -8.86 10.24
N TRP A 53 -0.52 -8.60 10.58
CA TRP A 53 0.48 -8.20 9.58
C TRP A 53 0.72 -9.27 8.51
N ASP A 54 0.49 -10.54 8.83
CA ASP A 54 0.70 -11.66 7.92
C ASP A 54 -0.21 -11.62 6.69
N GLU A 55 -1.36 -10.94 6.77
CA GLU A 55 -2.20 -10.70 5.59
C GLU A 55 -1.46 -9.88 4.53
N ASN A 56 -0.67 -8.87 4.94
CA ASN A 56 0.17 -8.10 4.02
C ASN A 56 1.28 -8.97 3.41
N ASN A 57 1.89 -9.85 4.21
CA ASN A 57 2.93 -10.76 3.75
C ASN A 57 2.37 -11.72 2.69
N GLU A 58 1.18 -12.27 2.92
CA GLU A 58 0.55 -13.19 1.99
C GLU A 58 0.09 -12.47 0.70
N ALA A 59 -0.51 -11.29 0.82
CA ALA A 59 -0.88 -10.47 -0.34
C ALA A 59 0.35 -10.11 -1.20
N LEU A 60 1.46 -9.72 -0.57
CA LEU A 60 2.72 -9.46 -1.26
C LEU A 60 3.24 -10.70 -1.99
N LYS A 61 3.23 -11.86 -1.32
CA LYS A 61 3.70 -13.13 -1.87
C LYS A 61 2.84 -13.57 -3.07
N ILE A 62 1.51 -13.53 -2.93
CA ILE A 62 0.57 -13.87 -4.01
C ILE A 62 0.75 -12.90 -5.19
N GLY A 63 0.81 -11.58 -4.92
CA GLY A 63 1.04 -10.58 -5.95
C GLY A 63 2.36 -10.78 -6.68
N PHE A 64 3.43 -11.13 -5.96
CA PHE A 64 4.75 -11.40 -6.55
C PHE A 64 4.78 -12.65 -7.44
N GLN A 65 3.91 -13.63 -7.21
CA GLN A 65 3.78 -14.81 -8.07
C GLN A 65 3.35 -14.46 -9.50
N ASN A 66 2.62 -13.35 -9.70
CA ASN A 66 2.27 -12.86 -11.04
C ASN A 66 3.50 -12.53 -11.89
N LEU A 67 4.65 -12.33 -11.25
CA LEU A 67 5.92 -12.04 -11.92
C LEU A 67 6.72 -13.30 -12.31
N ASN A 68 6.21 -14.52 -12.03
CA ASN A 68 6.99 -15.75 -12.21
C ASN A 68 7.41 -16.02 -13.67
N ASN A 69 6.63 -15.52 -14.63
CA ASN A 69 6.90 -15.69 -16.06
C ASN A 69 7.81 -14.57 -16.63
N HIS A 70 8.35 -13.69 -15.81
CA HIS A 70 9.24 -12.60 -16.23
C HIS A 70 10.67 -12.87 -15.80
N ASN A 71 11.63 -12.56 -16.68
CA ASN A 71 13.06 -12.69 -16.39
C ASN A 71 13.55 -11.64 -15.40
N LYS A 72 12.91 -10.45 -15.41
CA LYS A 72 13.17 -9.38 -14.44
C LYS A 72 11.92 -9.08 -13.64
N LYS A 73 12.06 -9.12 -12.33
CA LYS A 73 10.99 -8.93 -11.35
C LYS A 73 11.23 -7.67 -10.56
N ILE A 74 10.30 -6.73 -10.67
CA ILE A 74 10.37 -5.42 -10.00
C ILE A 74 9.25 -5.35 -8.96
N VAL A 75 9.54 -4.82 -7.79
CA VAL A 75 8.50 -4.41 -6.83
C VAL A 75 8.54 -2.90 -6.69
N PHE A 76 7.44 -2.24 -6.97
CA PHE A 76 7.22 -0.82 -6.72
C PHE A 76 6.25 -0.67 -5.55
N GLY A 77 6.66 0.06 -4.53
CA GLY A 77 5.79 0.38 -3.39
C GLY A 77 5.69 1.87 -3.16
N HIS A 78 4.47 2.36 -2.96
CA HIS A 78 4.20 3.73 -2.53
C HIS A 78 3.79 3.77 -1.06
N SER A 79 4.39 4.66 -0.28
CA SER A 79 4.03 4.92 1.13
C SER A 79 3.94 3.64 1.97
N TYR A 80 2.73 3.19 2.34
CA TYR A 80 2.49 1.94 3.06
C TYR A 80 2.90 0.71 2.24
N GLY A 81 2.63 0.70 0.93
CA GLY A 81 3.09 -0.35 0.03
C GLY A 81 4.62 -0.44 -0.01
N ALA A 82 5.32 0.69 0.13
CA ALA A 82 6.79 0.69 0.22
C ALA A 82 7.28 0.07 1.54
N LEU A 83 6.57 0.29 2.65
CA LEU A 83 6.86 -0.37 3.93
C LEU A 83 6.69 -1.89 3.80
N ILE A 84 5.56 -2.36 3.23
CA ILE A 84 5.29 -3.78 3.00
C ILE A 84 6.35 -4.41 2.10
N ALA A 85 6.69 -3.75 0.97
CA ALA A 85 7.71 -4.23 0.04
C ALA A 85 9.08 -4.36 0.73
N THR A 86 9.48 -3.34 1.49
CA THR A 86 10.75 -3.35 2.23
C THR A 86 10.79 -4.46 3.27
N TYR A 87 9.71 -4.60 4.06
CA TYR A 87 9.59 -5.68 5.04
C TYR A 87 9.69 -7.05 4.38
N GLY A 88 8.99 -7.25 3.26
CA GLY A 88 9.00 -8.50 2.51
C GLY A 88 10.37 -8.88 1.95
N VAL A 89 11.16 -7.89 1.49
CA VAL A 89 12.53 -8.12 1.02
C VAL A 89 13.48 -8.43 2.17
N ILE A 90 13.43 -7.68 3.26
CA ILE A 90 14.29 -7.88 4.45
C ILE A 90 14.03 -9.27 5.07
N ASN A 91 12.77 -9.68 5.17
CA ASN A 91 12.39 -10.99 5.73
C ASN A 91 12.38 -12.12 4.69
N GLN A 92 12.91 -11.89 3.49
CA GLN A 92 13.04 -12.86 2.41
C GLN A 92 11.72 -13.53 1.96
N ILE A 93 10.58 -12.84 2.16
CA ILE A 93 9.26 -13.27 1.69
C ILE A 93 9.21 -13.23 0.15
N VAL A 94 9.81 -12.18 -0.44
CA VAL A 94 9.98 -12.01 -1.88
C VAL A 94 11.43 -11.60 -2.20
N LYS A 95 11.89 -11.95 -3.41
CA LYS A 95 13.24 -11.64 -3.90
C LYS A 95 13.16 -11.01 -5.29
N PRO A 96 12.81 -9.72 -5.38
CA PRO A 96 12.80 -9.00 -6.66
C PRO A 96 14.23 -8.70 -7.12
N ASP A 97 14.41 -8.52 -8.45
CA ASP A 97 15.66 -8.00 -9.01
C ASP A 97 15.82 -6.50 -8.69
N TYR A 98 14.70 -5.76 -8.62
CA TYR A 98 14.69 -4.33 -8.32
C TYR A 98 13.56 -3.99 -7.34
N LEU A 99 13.87 -3.12 -6.38
CA LEU A 99 12.92 -2.55 -5.43
C LEU A 99 12.87 -1.03 -5.60
N ILE A 100 11.71 -0.50 -5.97
CA ILE A 100 11.47 0.95 -6.14
C ILE A 100 10.57 1.42 -5.02
N LEU A 101 11.03 2.40 -4.24
CA LEU A 101 10.31 2.94 -3.09
C LEU A 101 9.94 4.39 -3.34
N SER A 102 8.64 4.68 -3.40
CA SER A 102 8.10 6.03 -3.51
C SER A 102 7.56 6.48 -2.15
N ALA A 103 8.13 7.56 -1.59
CA ALA A 103 7.73 8.17 -0.32
C ALA A 103 7.47 7.16 0.82
N PRO A 104 8.43 6.27 1.15
CA PRO A 104 8.20 5.14 2.04
C PRO A 104 7.77 5.55 3.45
N LEU A 105 6.76 4.87 4.00
CA LEU A 105 6.24 5.09 5.35
C LEU A 105 7.12 4.38 6.41
N PHE A 106 8.37 4.82 6.57
CA PHE A 106 9.27 4.25 7.60
C PHE A 106 9.13 4.89 8.97
N LYS A 107 8.46 6.04 9.03
CA LYS A 107 8.19 6.75 10.27
C LYS A 107 6.83 7.40 10.20
N ASP A 108 6.02 7.20 11.22
CA ASP A 108 4.78 7.94 11.40
C ASP A 108 5.01 9.20 12.26
N ASN A 109 4.12 10.15 12.15
CA ASN A 109 4.13 11.40 12.93
C ASN A 109 3.12 11.37 14.10
N TYR A 110 2.67 10.18 14.51
CA TYR A 110 1.76 10.08 15.64
C TYR A 110 2.45 10.44 16.96
N PRO A 111 1.79 11.16 17.83
CA PRO A 111 2.28 11.45 19.19
C PRO A 111 2.62 10.17 19.94
N LYS A 112 3.67 10.22 20.78
CA LYS A 112 4.14 9.05 21.54
C LYS A 112 3.04 8.37 22.37
N PHE A 113 2.11 9.15 22.93
CA PHE A 113 1.02 8.61 23.73
C PHE A 113 0.04 7.76 22.89
N ILE A 114 -0.24 8.14 21.61
CA ILE A 114 -1.07 7.34 20.71
C ILE A 114 -0.37 6.01 20.40
N ARG A 115 0.93 6.02 20.12
CA ARG A 115 1.71 4.79 19.92
C ARG A 115 1.71 3.90 21.17
N SER A 116 1.85 4.50 22.36
CA SER A 116 1.81 3.75 23.62
C SER A 116 0.47 3.07 23.87
N LEU A 117 -0.62 3.70 23.42
CA LEU A 117 -1.99 3.16 23.58
C LEU A 117 -2.39 2.21 22.45
N SER A 118 -1.75 2.26 21.28
CA SER A 118 -2.16 1.47 20.10
C SER A 118 -2.10 -0.03 20.37
N LYS A 119 -1.03 -0.52 20.98
CA LYS A 119 -0.87 -1.96 21.27
C LYS A 119 -1.91 -2.49 22.28
N PRO A 120 -2.13 -1.87 23.48
CA PRO A 120 -3.18 -2.33 24.36
C PRO A 120 -4.59 -2.16 23.78
N LEU A 121 -4.86 -1.06 23.04
CA LEU A 121 -6.15 -0.87 22.38
C LEU A 121 -6.40 -1.91 21.29
N GLY A 122 -5.40 -2.24 20.49
CA GLY A 122 -5.49 -3.30 19.47
C GLY A 122 -5.83 -4.66 20.09
N ASN A 123 -5.33 -4.96 21.29
CA ASN A 123 -5.63 -6.22 21.98
C ASN A 123 -7.05 -6.26 22.58
N ILE A 124 -7.55 -5.12 23.08
CA ILE A 124 -8.84 -5.04 23.79
C ILE A 124 -9.99 -4.69 22.84
N ALA A 125 -9.74 -3.81 21.89
CA ALA A 125 -10.72 -3.28 20.95
C ALA A 125 -10.14 -3.14 19.54
N PRO A 126 -9.80 -4.24 18.86
CA PRO A 126 -9.10 -4.23 17.55
C PRO A 126 -9.88 -3.52 16.44
N LYS A 127 -11.19 -3.36 16.62
CA LYS A 127 -12.06 -2.64 15.66
C LYS A 127 -12.26 -1.16 16.01
N LEU A 128 -11.62 -0.67 17.07
CA LEU A 128 -11.65 0.75 17.39
C LEU A 128 -10.94 1.53 16.28
N ARG A 129 -11.61 2.54 15.74
CA ARG A 129 -11.12 3.27 14.56
C ARG A 129 -10.50 4.60 14.95
N THR A 130 -9.42 4.94 14.29
CA THR A 130 -8.80 6.25 14.35
C THR A 130 -8.86 6.94 12.99
N ILE A 131 -8.68 8.26 12.98
CA ILE A 131 -8.78 9.07 11.76
C ILE A 131 -7.41 9.17 11.10
N SER A 132 -7.42 9.10 9.76
CA SER A 132 -6.24 9.32 8.92
C SER A 132 -5.64 10.72 9.15
N PRO A 133 -4.31 10.83 9.27
CA PRO A 133 -3.62 12.11 9.33
C PRO A 133 -3.51 12.81 7.96
N ILE A 134 -3.96 12.17 6.88
CA ILE A 134 -3.90 12.74 5.54
C ILE A 134 -4.95 13.85 5.40
N THR A 135 -4.47 15.03 5.07
CA THR A 135 -5.28 16.23 4.82
C THR A 135 -5.04 16.73 3.39
N LYS A 136 -5.93 17.59 2.90
CA LYS A 136 -5.77 18.24 1.58
C LYS A 136 -4.41 18.93 1.44
N ARG A 137 -3.86 19.42 2.54
CA ARG A 137 -2.63 20.23 2.59
C ARG A 137 -1.36 19.42 2.41
N ASN A 138 -1.36 18.15 2.87
CA ASN A 138 -0.19 17.28 2.88
C ASN A 138 -0.25 16.14 1.86
N LEU A 139 -1.31 16.10 1.04
CA LEU A 139 -1.47 15.05 0.02
C LEU A 139 -0.72 15.39 -1.26
N SER A 140 -1.02 16.54 -1.85
CA SER A 140 -0.42 17.01 -3.10
C SER A 140 -0.52 18.54 -3.23
N THR A 141 0.37 19.14 -4.02
CA THR A 141 0.27 20.52 -4.46
C THR A 141 -0.69 20.67 -5.65
N ASP A 142 -0.97 19.58 -6.36
CA ASP A 142 -1.92 19.54 -7.46
C ASP A 142 -3.36 19.42 -6.91
N ARG A 143 -4.19 20.40 -7.27
CA ARG A 143 -5.59 20.50 -6.80
C ARG A 143 -6.47 19.39 -7.35
N ASP A 144 -6.25 18.97 -8.59
CA ASP A 144 -7.08 17.95 -9.24
C ASP A 144 -6.80 16.59 -8.60
N VAL A 145 -5.53 16.26 -8.35
CA VAL A 145 -5.13 15.06 -7.60
C VAL A 145 -5.77 15.04 -6.21
N VAL A 146 -5.81 16.21 -5.52
CA VAL A 146 -6.44 16.31 -4.19
C VAL A 146 -7.96 16.10 -4.29
N LEU A 147 -8.62 16.72 -5.27
CA LEU A 147 -10.07 16.59 -5.46
C LEU A 147 -10.44 15.13 -5.77
N ASP A 148 -9.73 14.49 -6.67
CA ASP A 148 -9.97 13.10 -7.07
C ASP A 148 -9.78 12.14 -5.88
N TYR A 149 -8.74 12.36 -5.07
CA TYR A 149 -8.53 11.56 -3.86
C TYR A 149 -9.71 11.65 -2.89
N PHE A 150 -10.22 12.86 -2.63
CA PHE A 150 -11.30 13.05 -1.65
C PHE A 150 -12.70 12.74 -2.18
N ARG A 151 -12.88 12.60 -3.49
CA ARG A 151 -14.13 12.19 -4.15
C ARG A 151 -14.21 10.69 -4.40
N ASP A 152 -13.08 10.00 -4.38
CA ASP A 152 -13.00 8.58 -4.66
C ASP A 152 -13.69 7.77 -3.55
N PRO A 153 -14.74 6.98 -3.87
CA PRO A 153 -15.49 6.20 -2.89
C PRO A 153 -14.71 5.03 -2.31
N LEU A 154 -13.60 4.62 -2.94
CA LEU A 154 -12.72 3.56 -2.45
C LEU A 154 -11.66 4.07 -1.47
N VAL A 155 -11.42 5.39 -1.47
CA VAL A 155 -10.55 6.05 -0.49
C VAL A 155 -11.29 6.17 0.84
N PHE A 156 -10.64 5.76 1.92
CA PHE A 156 -11.23 5.84 3.26
C PHE A 156 -10.35 6.67 4.19
N ARG A 157 -10.91 7.09 5.34
CA ARG A 157 -10.29 8.08 6.23
C ARG A 157 -10.14 7.60 7.67
N THR A 158 -10.50 6.37 7.92
CA THR A 158 -10.38 5.77 9.25
C THR A 158 -9.80 4.38 9.13
N PHE A 159 -8.99 3.98 10.10
CA PHE A 159 -8.42 2.64 10.20
C PHE A 159 -8.48 2.15 11.65
N SER A 160 -8.39 0.85 11.85
CA SER A 160 -8.36 0.23 13.17
C SER A 160 -6.93 0.10 13.69
N PHE A 161 -6.84 -0.13 15.00
CA PHE A 161 -5.58 -0.41 15.67
C PHE A 161 -5.13 -1.84 15.42
#